data_588b6a1c75be9645cbe387cd09f465ad
#
_entry.id   588b6a1c75be9645cbe387cd09f465ad
#
_cell.length_a   1.000
_cell.length_b   1.000
_cell.length_c   1.000
_cell.angle_alpha   90.00
_cell.angle_beta   90.00
_cell.angle_gamma   90.00
#
_symmetry.space_group_name_H-M   'P 1'
#
loop_
_entity.id
_entity.type
_entity.pdbx_description
1 polymer ?
#
loop_
_entity_poly.entity_id
_entity_poly.type
_entity_poly.pdbx_seq_one_letter_code
_entity_poly.pdbx_strand_id
1 'polypeptide(L)'
;MISYASTTRSITVIVRPIYLDEPSDLLGREFAFGYAISIENTGSAEVQLLQRRWIIQEANGSRQDLTGDGNLRPHPVIPPGETHVHNESCTIESFNGTVKGNYLVQRADGEQFRVSVPPFPLHAAAN
;
A
#
# COMPACT_ATOMS: atom_id res chain seq x y z
N MET A 1 6.45 0.25 16.42
CA MET A 1 6.18 0.20 14.97
C MET A 1 5.35 1.40 14.57
N ILE A 2 5.78 2.10 13.54
CA ILE A 2 5.09 3.29 13.06
C ILE A 2 4.02 2.86 12.05
N SER A 3 2.85 3.49 12.13
CA SER A 3 1.79 3.30 11.15
C SER A 3 1.36 4.64 10.58
N TYR A 4 0.87 4.59 9.35
CA TYR A 4 0.39 5.75 8.60
C TYR A 4 -1.05 5.48 8.20
N ALA A 5 -1.90 6.49 8.27
CA ALA A 5 -3.33 6.32 7.97
C ALA A 5 -3.87 7.49 7.19
N SER A 6 -4.80 7.22 6.28
CA SER A 6 -5.58 8.24 5.60
C SER A 6 -6.99 7.71 5.33
N THR A 7 -7.95 8.62 5.26
CA THR A 7 -9.36 8.27 5.02
C THR A 7 -9.87 9.01 3.80
N THR A 8 -10.51 8.28 2.89
CA THR A 8 -11.16 8.82 1.71
C THR A 8 -12.57 8.25 1.66
N ARG A 9 -13.59 9.11 1.69
CA ARG A 9 -15.00 8.71 1.57
C ARG A 9 -15.35 7.52 2.47
N SER A 10 -14.96 7.57 3.74
CA SER A 10 -15.19 6.55 4.77
C SER A 10 -14.40 5.26 4.58
N ILE A 11 -13.41 5.25 3.72
CA ILE A 11 -12.47 4.13 3.58
C ILE A 11 -11.14 4.57 4.16
N THR A 12 -10.70 3.86 5.20
CA THR A 12 -9.44 4.18 5.89
C THR A 12 -8.37 3.16 5.51
N VAL A 13 -7.25 3.65 4.99
CA VAL A 13 -6.10 2.83 4.66
C VAL A 13 -5.03 3.05 5.71
N ILE A 14 -4.57 1.97 6.32
CA ILE A 14 -3.51 2.00 7.34
C ILE A 14 -2.35 1.17 6.83
N VAL A 15 -1.14 1.74 6.84
CA VAL A 15 0.07 1.08 6.36
C VAL A 15 1.10 1.01 7.48
N ARG A 16 1.71 -0.17 7.64
CA ARG A 16 2.80 -0.41 8.59
C ARG A 16 4.01 -0.92 7.82
N PRO A 17 4.95 -0.04 7.44
CA PRO A 17 6.15 -0.48 6.74
C PRO A 17 7.20 -1.06 7.70
N ILE A 18 7.99 -2.00 7.20
CA ILE A 18 9.09 -2.61 7.94
C ILE A 18 10.25 -2.91 6.98
N TYR A 19 11.48 -2.62 7.42
CA TYR A 19 12.67 -3.01 6.69
C TYR A 19 12.93 -4.50 6.93
N LEU A 20 13.24 -5.23 5.84
CA LEU A 20 13.51 -6.66 5.90
C LEU A 20 15.02 -6.90 5.75
N ASP A 21 15.69 -7.29 6.84
CA ASP A 21 17.12 -7.61 6.81
C ASP A 21 17.39 -8.77 5.84
N GLU A 22 16.53 -9.76 5.85
CA GLU A 22 16.50 -10.81 4.85
C GLU A 22 15.19 -10.68 4.09
N PRO A 23 15.21 -10.58 2.76
CA PRO A 23 16.29 -10.85 1.81
C PRO A 23 17.13 -9.63 1.38
N SER A 24 17.32 -8.64 2.22
CA SER A 24 18.16 -7.50 1.84
C SER A 24 19.63 -7.90 1.65
N ASP A 25 20.29 -7.21 0.74
CA ASP A 25 21.72 -7.38 0.45
C ASP A 25 22.38 -6.00 0.39
N LEU A 26 23.12 -5.65 1.44
CA LEU A 26 23.77 -4.35 1.56
C LEU A 26 24.87 -4.15 0.53
N LEU A 27 25.64 -5.20 0.23
CA LEU A 27 26.73 -5.13 -0.73
C LEU A 27 26.21 -5.04 -2.17
N GLY A 28 25.11 -5.73 -2.44
CA GLY A 28 24.44 -5.67 -3.74
C GLY A 28 23.49 -4.49 -3.88
N ARG A 29 23.38 -3.65 -2.85
CA ARG A 29 22.43 -2.52 -2.81
C ARG A 29 21.00 -2.95 -3.08
N GLU A 30 20.58 -4.00 -2.40
CA GLU A 30 19.20 -4.47 -2.46
C GLU A 30 18.57 -4.31 -1.07
N PHE A 31 17.69 -3.34 -0.95
CA PHE A 31 17.01 -3.04 0.31
C PHE A 31 15.56 -3.44 0.18
N ALA A 32 15.16 -4.48 0.91
CA ALA A 32 13.82 -5.03 0.87
C ALA A 32 12.95 -4.48 2.01
N PHE A 33 11.71 -4.16 1.67
CA PHE A 33 10.73 -3.66 2.62
C PHE A 33 9.42 -4.43 2.46
N GLY A 34 8.79 -4.73 3.59
CA GLY A 34 7.42 -5.21 3.63
C GLY A 34 6.52 -4.12 4.18
N TYR A 35 5.26 -4.13 3.79
CA TYR A 35 4.26 -3.25 4.40
C TYR A 35 2.94 -3.97 4.53
N ALA A 36 2.43 -3.96 5.77
CA ALA A 36 1.13 -4.52 6.09
C ALA A 36 0.09 -3.44 5.85
N ILE A 37 -0.96 -3.79 5.13
CA ILE A 37 -1.99 -2.85 4.74
C ILE A 37 -3.33 -3.31 5.29
N SER A 38 -4.04 -2.40 5.96
CA SER A 38 -5.42 -2.61 6.40
C SER A 38 -6.30 -1.60 5.69
N ILE A 39 -7.38 -2.07 5.08
CA ILE A 39 -8.37 -1.23 4.41
C ILE A 39 -9.70 -1.42 5.12
N GLU A 40 -10.14 -0.39 5.84
CA GLU A 40 -11.28 -0.44 6.72
C GLU A 40 -12.45 0.35 6.13
N ASN A 41 -13.59 -0.29 6.01
CA ASN A 41 -14.80 0.36 5.52
C ASN A 41 -15.64 0.84 6.72
N THR A 42 -15.56 2.13 7.02
CA THR A 42 -16.34 2.75 8.10
C THR A 42 -17.64 3.39 7.57
N GLY A 43 -17.94 3.20 6.30
CA GLY A 43 -19.17 3.71 5.69
C GLY A 43 -20.36 2.78 5.86
N SER A 44 -21.43 3.09 5.14
CA SER A 44 -22.70 2.36 5.20
C SER A 44 -22.93 1.45 3.99
N ALA A 45 -22.05 1.46 3.00
CA ALA A 45 -22.16 0.68 1.78
C ALA A 45 -20.90 -0.14 1.55
N GLU A 46 -21.04 -1.34 0.97
CA GLU A 46 -19.90 -2.16 0.63
C GLU A 46 -19.07 -1.55 -0.51
N VAL A 47 -17.80 -1.87 -0.54
CA VAL A 47 -16.89 -1.50 -1.63
C VAL A 47 -16.10 -2.73 -2.07
N GLN A 48 -15.73 -2.76 -3.35
CA GLN A 48 -14.89 -3.81 -3.93
C GLN A 48 -13.58 -3.20 -4.37
N LEU A 49 -12.47 -3.83 -4.00
CA LEU A 49 -11.13 -3.39 -4.42
C LEU A 49 -10.85 -3.95 -5.81
N LEU A 50 -10.56 -3.08 -6.77
CA LEU A 50 -10.31 -3.48 -8.16
C LEU A 50 -8.84 -3.46 -8.53
N GLN A 51 -8.14 -2.39 -8.17
CA GLN A 51 -6.75 -2.17 -8.53
C GLN A 51 -6.02 -1.45 -7.42
N ARG A 52 -4.69 -1.61 -7.39
CA ARG A 52 -3.83 -0.74 -6.61
C ARG A 52 -2.85 -0.04 -7.53
N ARG A 53 -2.40 1.14 -7.11
CA ARG A 53 -1.32 1.86 -7.75
C ARG A 53 -0.29 2.23 -6.69
N TRP A 54 0.97 1.85 -6.93
CA TRP A 54 2.09 2.18 -6.06
C TRP A 54 3.09 2.99 -6.83
N ILE A 55 3.49 4.12 -6.27
CA ILE A 55 4.56 4.96 -6.81
C ILE A 55 5.67 4.96 -5.78
N ILE A 56 6.80 4.37 -6.16
CA ILE A 56 7.97 4.24 -5.29
C ILE A 56 9.04 5.17 -5.83
N GLN A 57 9.39 6.18 -5.04
CA GLN A 57 10.41 7.17 -5.39
C GLN A 57 11.63 6.92 -4.52
N GLU A 58 12.77 6.60 -5.14
CA GLU A 58 14.01 6.34 -4.42
C GLU A 58 14.83 7.61 -4.26
N ALA A 59 15.69 7.64 -3.23
CA ALA A 59 16.56 8.78 -2.96
C ALA A 59 17.55 9.05 -4.11
N ASN A 60 17.90 8.01 -4.88
CA ASN A 60 18.79 8.14 -6.05
C ASN A 60 18.09 8.73 -7.29
N GLY A 61 16.81 9.06 -7.21
CA GLY A 61 16.02 9.58 -8.31
C GLY A 61 15.25 8.53 -9.10
N SER A 62 15.48 7.24 -8.87
CA SER A 62 14.74 6.17 -9.55
C SER A 62 13.29 6.17 -9.09
N ARG A 63 12.39 5.81 -10.01
CA ARG A 63 10.96 5.77 -9.75
C ARG A 63 10.36 4.51 -10.35
N GLN A 64 9.50 3.85 -9.57
CA GLN A 64 8.67 2.73 -10.03
C GLN A 64 7.21 3.14 -9.94
N ASP A 65 6.43 2.80 -10.96
CA ASP A 65 4.99 3.04 -11.00
C ASP A 65 4.33 1.69 -11.31
N LEU A 66 3.67 1.11 -10.33
CA LEU A 66 3.06 -0.21 -10.42
C LEU A 66 1.54 -0.06 -10.35
N THR A 67 0.86 -0.43 -11.43
CA THR A 67 -0.59 -0.35 -11.52
C THR A 67 -1.17 -1.70 -11.96
N GLY A 68 -2.28 -2.09 -11.37
CA GLY A 68 -3.00 -3.32 -11.72
C GLY A 68 -3.56 -4.02 -10.49
N ASP A 69 -3.92 -5.29 -10.68
CA ASP A 69 -4.57 -6.07 -9.63
C ASP A 69 -3.61 -6.46 -8.49
N GLY A 70 -2.34 -6.68 -8.81
CA GLY A 70 -1.38 -7.17 -7.83
C GLY A 70 -1.84 -8.49 -7.23
N ASN A 71 -1.88 -8.54 -5.89
CA ASN A 71 -2.39 -9.68 -5.14
C ASN A 71 -3.85 -9.51 -4.71
N LEU A 72 -4.62 -8.66 -5.39
CA LEU A 72 -6.03 -8.41 -5.07
C LEU A 72 -7.01 -9.37 -5.77
N ARG A 73 -6.54 -10.44 -6.36
CA ARG A 73 -7.44 -11.43 -6.97
C ARG A 73 -7.74 -12.58 -6.02
N PRO A 74 -9.02 -13.02 -5.94
CA PRO A 74 -10.21 -12.36 -6.50
C PRO A 74 -10.44 -11.02 -5.82
N HIS A 75 -11.04 -10.06 -6.54
CA HIS A 75 -11.23 -8.70 -6.04
C HIS A 75 -12.04 -8.72 -4.74
N PRO A 76 -11.45 -8.37 -3.59
CA PRO A 76 -12.16 -8.49 -2.31
C PRO A 76 -13.26 -7.45 -2.18
N VAL A 77 -14.38 -7.87 -1.58
CA VAL A 77 -15.48 -7.00 -1.20
C VAL A 77 -15.35 -6.74 0.30
N ILE A 78 -15.43 -5.48 0.69
CA ILE A 78 -15.35 -5.07 2.08
C ILE A 78 -16.71 -4.54 2.52
N PRO A 79 -17.49 -5.33 3.27
CA PRO A 79 -18.76 -4.86 3.81
C PRO A 79 -18.58 -3.72 4.82
N PRO A 80 -19.64 -2.95 5.10
CA PRO A 80 -19.59 -1.92 6.14
C PRO A 80 -19.13 -2.48 7.48
N GLY A 81 -18.19 -1.80 8.13
CA GLY A 81 -17.66 -2.19 9.42
C GLY A 81 -16.56 -3.25 9.38
N GLU A 82 -16.21 -3.75 8.18
CA GLU A 82 -15.18 -4.78 8.06
C GLU A 82 -13.88 -4.22 7.52
N THR A 83 -12.82 -5.02 7.68
CA THR A 83 -11.45 -4.65 7.29
C THR A 83 -10.86 -5.75 6.43
N HIS A 84 -10.24 -5.36 5.31
CA HIS A 84 -9.43 -6.24 4.49
C HIS A 84 -7.96 -6.01 4.80
N VAL A 85 -7.21 -7.08 5.03
CA VAL A 85 -5.78 -7.00 5.35
C VAL A 85 -4.99 -7.78 4.31
N HIS A 86 -3.91 -7.19 3.82
CA HIS A 86 -2.96 -7.88 2.96
C HIS A 86 -1.56 -7.29 3.12
N ASN A 87 -0.57 -8.00 2.59
CA ASN A 87 0.83 -7.59 2.64
C ASN A 87 1.34 -7.30 1.24
N GLU A 88 2.19 -6.30 1.14
CA GLU A 88 2.94 -5.95 -0.06
C GLU A 88 4.43 -5.91 0.29
N SER A 89 5.26 -5.93 -0.74
CA SER A 89 6.70 -5.79 -0.55
C SER A 89 7.33 -5.14 -1.76
N CYS A 90 8.50 -4.55 -1.57
CA CYS A 90 9.30 -4.02 -2.65
C CYS A 90 10.78 -4.11 -2.31
N THR A 91 11.62 -4.03 -3.35
CA THR A 91 13.06 -3.95 -3.21
C THR A 91 13.53 -2.71 -3.96
N ILE A 92 14.36 -1.89 -3.32
CA ILE A 92 14.93 -0.70 -3.91
C ILE A 92 16.45 -0.73 -3.80
N GLU A 93 17.12 0.11 -4.60
CA GLU A 93 18.58 0.19 -4.62
C GLU A 93 19.13 1.30 -3.73
N SER A 94 18.26 2.17 -3.25
CA SER A 94 18.61 3.28 -2.36
C SER A 94 18.33 2.92 -0.92
N PHE A 95 19.08 3.50 0.00
CA PHE A 95 18.88 3.35 1.44
C PHE A 95 17.53 3.91 1.89
N ASN A 96 17.05 4.92 1.21
CA ASN A 96 15.80 5.61 1.49
C ASN A 96 14.92 5.74 0.27
N GLY A 97 13.62 5.81 0.50
CA GLY A 97 12.64 6.11 -0.51
C GLY A 97 11.32 6.54 0.11
N THR A 98 10.36 6.85 -0.73
CA THR A 98 8.98 7.13 -0.32
C THR A 98 8.03 6.34 -1.19
N VAL A 99 6.91 5.94 -0.60
CA VAL A 99 5.84 5.25 -1.31
C VAL A 99 4.57 6.08 -1.17
N LYS A 100 3.85 6.23 -2.29
CA LYS A 100 2.50 6.77 -2.29
C LYS A 100 1.66 5.96 -3.27
N GLY A 101 0.35 6.08 -3.18
CA GLY A 101 -0.49 5.33 -4.09
C GLY A 101 -1.96 5.49 -3.78
N ASN A 102 -2.73 4.63 -4.41
CA ASN A 102 -4.17 4.60 -4.22
C ASN A 102 -4.75 3.23 -4.59
N TYR A 103 -5.97 3.02 -4.17
CA TYR A 103 -6.79 1.88 -4.59
C TYR A 103 -7.97 2.38 -5.40
N LEU A 104 -8.25 1.71 -6.52
CA LEU A 104 -9.49 1.90 -7.25
C LEU A 104 -10.54 0.99 -6.62
N VAL A 105 -11.65 1.56 -6.18
CA VAL A 105 -12.75 0.83 -5.56
C VAL A 105 -14.04 1.06 -6.31
N GLN A 106 -14.98 0.12 -6.17
CA GLN A 106 -16.28 0.19 -6.82
C GLN A 106 -17.38 -0.13 -5.81
N ARG A 107 -18.44 0.67 -5.82
CA ARG A 107 -19.65 0.40 -5.06
C ARG A 107 -20.59 -0.52 -5.85
N ALA A 108 -21.57 -1.08 -5.15
CA ALA A 108 -22.55 -2.00 -5.76
C ALA A 108 -23.34 -1.34 -6.91
N ASP A 109 -23.52 -0.03 -6.90
CA ASP A 109 -24.21 0.71 -7.95
C ASP A 109 -23.32 0.99 -9.17
N GLY A 110 -22.07 0.55 -9.16
CA GLY A 110 -21.12 0.75 -10.24
C GLY A 110 -20.25 2.01 -10.11
N GLU A 111 -20.52 2.87 -9.13
CA GLU A 111 -19.69 4.05 -8.90
C GLU A 111 -18.26 3.64 -8.55
N GLN A 112 -17.28 4.23 -9.23
CA GLN A 112 -15.87 3.99 -8.97
C GLN A 112 -15.21 5.27 -8.45
N PHE A 113 -14.31 5.11 -7.51
CA PHE A 113 -13.49 6.22 -7.00
C PHE A 113 -12.16 5.69 -6.49
N ARG A 114 -11.21 6.61 -6.29
CA ARG A 114 -9.89 6.25 -5.77
C ARG A 114 -9.78 6.60 -4.30
N VAL A 115 -9.21 5.67 -3.55
CA VAL A 115 -8.95 5.82 -2.12
C VAL A 115 -7.44 6.00 -1.95
N SER A 116 -7.03 7.09 -1.32
CA SER A 116 -5.62 7.40 -1.15
C SER A 116 -4.97 6.49 -0.13
N VAL A 117 -3.75 6.04 -0.47
CA VAL A 117 -2.84 5.44 0.49
C VAL A 117 -2.04 6.58 1.12
N PRO A 118 -1.88 6.62 2.46
CA PRO A 118 -1.05 7.65 3.06
C PRO A 118 0.40 7.51 2.57
N PRO A 119 1.06 8.59 2.15
CA PRO A 119 2.47 8.51 1.82
C PRO A 119 3.29 8.04 3.01
N PHE A 120 4.25 7.15 2.78
CA PHE A 120 5.10 6.66 3.87
C PHE A 120 6.54 6.50 3.42
N PRO A 121 7.50 6.68 4.36
CA PRO A 121 8.90 6.53 4.03
C PRO A 121 9.33 5.06 4.03
N LEU A 122 10.33 4.77 3.21
CA LEU A 122 11.12 3.55 3.30
C LEU A 122 12.50 3.97 3.79
N HIS A 123 12.93 3.40 4.91
CA HIS A 123 14.22 3.72 5.49
C HIS A 123 14.89 2.45 5.99
N ALA A 124 15.97 2.04 5.35
CA ALA A 124 16.66 0.81 5.70
C ALA A 124 17.16 0.87 7.15
N ALA A 125 16.96 -0.23 7.88
CA ALA A 125 17.36 -0.39 9.28
C ALA A 125 16.62 0.53 10.27
N ALA A 126 15.47 1.10 9.91
CA ALA A 126 14.69 2.00 10.76
C ALA A 126 13.48 1.33 11.40
N ASN A 127 13.63 0.11 11.85
CA ASN A 127 12.53 -0.61 12.51
C ASN A 127 12.44 -0.31 14.01
#